data_9626f2957f227ea4a911c4b0cc1cea92
#
_entry.id   9626f2957f227ea4a911c4b0cc1cea92
#
_cell.length_a   1.000
_cell.length_b   1.000
_cell.length_c   1.000
_cell.angle_alpha   90.00
_cell.angle_beta   90.00
_cell.angle_gamma   90.00
#
_symmetry.space_group_name_H-M   'P 1'
#
loop_
_entity.id
_entity.type
_entity.pdbx_description
1 polymer ?
#
loop_
_entity_poly.entity_id
_entity_poly.type
_entity_poly.pdbx_seq_one_letter_code
_entity_poly.pdbx_strand_id
1 'polypeptide(L)'
;MQAEFGIKREHNNTLYYNSCKNDHGAFHFHSQIELYFIDEGEMEVLINDRRSLLKAGEMSVALSFVPHGYATPHSSKSTYIVIPTYMCNEFVAATRDKRVENPFIYDKKTVARIRSCLEMMKREGINDVEKRGYIYVMLGMIMDCLSFESSSTSLAPELSSKILLYISENYKSGITPGNVAEHFGYSQSHISRYFKSRFNVTLVKYITVIRLKNAILLMHEGKHNTTYCALESGFSSMRTFYRAFYDEFGCSPKEYMNKK
;
A
#
# COMPACT_ATOMS: atom_id res chain seq x y z
N MET A 1 -3.56 -18.95 1.30
CA MET A 1 -2.16 -18.46 1.38
C MET A 1 -2.14 -17.29 2.33
N GLN A 2 -1.16 -17.18 3.22
CA GLN A 2 -1.07 -16.07 4.18
C GLN A 2 -0.29 -14.92 3.55
N ALA A 3 -0.86 -13.69 3.59
CA ALA A 3 -0.19 -12.52 3.06
C ALA A 3 0.83 -11.97 4.06
N GLU A 4 2.00 -11.55 3.57
CA GLU A 4 3.02 -10.89 4.38
C GLU A 4 2.87 -9.38 4.33
N PHE A 5 3.14 -8.70 5.45
CA PHE A 5 3.15 -7.23 5.45
C PHE A 5 4.40 -6.71 4.77
N GLY A 6 4.21 -5.92 3.72
CA GLY A 6 5.29 -5.34 2.91
C GLY A 6 6.02 -4.20 3.61
N ILE A 7 6.69 -4.48 4.74
CA ILE A 7 7.39 -3.47 5.58
C ILE A 7 8.31 -2.58 4.75
N LYS A 8 9.11 -3.15 3.85
CA LYS A 8 10.01 -2.38 2.99
C LYS A 8 9.27 -1.39 2.09
N ARG A 9 8.08 -1.77 1.61
CA ARG A 9 7.21 -0.90 0.82
C ARG A 9 6.64 0.23 1.67
N GLU A 10 6.22 -0.07 2.89
CA GLU A 10 5.70 0.94 3.82
C GLU A 10 6.72 2.02 4.17
N HIS A 11 8.00 1.68 4.29
CA HIS A 11 9.05 2.67 4.54
C HIS A 11 9.35 3.57 3.33
N ASN A 12 9.11 3.08 2.13
CA ASN A 12 9.35 3.84 0.90
C ASN A 12 8.05 4.51 0.45
N ASN A 13 7.69 5.62 1.11
CA ASN A 13 6.45 6.36 0.81
C ASN A 13 6.62 7.38 -0.33
N THR A 14 7.40 7.01 -1.33
CA THR A 14 7.57 7.78 -2.57
C THR A 14 6.89 7.07 -3.72
N LEU A 15 6.51 7.83 -4.74
CA LEU A 15 6.09 7.26 -6.01
C LEU A 15 7.24 6.43 -6.57
N TYR A 16 6.95 5.16 -6.83
CA TYR A 16 7.96 4.22 -7.30
C TYR A 16 7.45 3.44 -8.50
N TYR A 17 8.26 3.29 -9.51
CA TYR A 17 8.00 2.43 -10.66
C TYR A 17 9.25 1.67 -11.05
N ASN A 18 9.07 0.44 -11.52
CA ASN A 18 10.15 -0.43 -11.94
C ASN A 18 9.70 -1.38 -13.05
N SER A 19 10.66 -1.88 -13.82
CA SER A 19 10.44 -2.94 -14.79
C SER A 19 11.19 -4.19 -14.37
N CYS A 20 10.53 -5.34 -14.46
CA CYS A 20 11.06 -6.63 -14.05
C CYS A 20 10.98 -7.64 -15.18
N LYS A 21 11.87 -8.65 -15.13
CA LYS A 21 11.79 -9.87 -15.94
C LYS A 21 11.55 -11.03 -15.00
N ASN A 22 10.60 -11.91 -15.36
CA ASN A 22 10.30 -13.14 -14.65
C ASN A 22 10.08 -12.92 -13.13
N ASP A 23 9.25 -11.93 -12.81
CA ASP A 23 9.00 -11.56 -11.41
C ASP A 23 8.23 -12.66 -10.64
N HIS A 24 8.60 -12.84 -9.37
CA HIS A 24 7.97 -13.72 -8.40
C HIS A 24 7.77 -12.95 -7.10
N GLY A 25 6.76 -12.12 -7.08
CA GLY A 25 6.38 -11.35 -5.89
C GLY A 25 5.61 -12.22 -4.88
N ALA A 26 6.18 -12.44 -3.70
CA ALA A 26 5.48 -13.13 -2.62
C ALA A 26 4.11 -12.50 -2.35
N PHE A 27 3.14 -13.32 -1.90
CA PHE A 27 1.81 -12.81 -1.54
C PHE A 27 1.92 -11.88 -0.33
N HIS A 28 1.69 -10.59 -0.55
CA HIS A 28 1.91 -9.52 0.44
C HIS A 28 0.84 -8.43 0.34
N PHE A 29 0.86 -7.49 1.29
CA PHE A 29 0.01 -6.29 1.26
C PHE A 29 0.77 -5.07 1.80
N HIS A 30 0.36 -3.88 1.40
CA HIS A 30 0.85 -2.59 1.88
C HIS A 30 -0.22 -1.50 1.73
N SER A 31 0.04 -0.30 2.26
CA SER A 31 -0.93 0.80 2.24
C SER A 31 -1.05 1.51 0.89
N GLN A 32 -0.07 1.36 0.00
CA GLN A 32 -0.05 2.00 -1.31
C GLN A 32 -0.97 1.28 -2.29
N ILE A 33 -1.29 1.96 -3.41
CA ILE A 33 -1.95 1.35 -4.58
C ILE A 33 -0.86 0.82 -5.50
N GLU A 34 -1.03 -0.40 -6.01
CA GLU A 34 -0.11 -0.97 -6.99
C GLU A 34 -0.82 -1.28 -8.30
N LEU A 35 -0.27 -0.77 -9.41
CA LEU A 35 -0.70 -1.07 -10.76
C LEU A 35 0.39 -1.89 -11.43
N TYR A 36 0.03 -3.05 -11.97
CA TYR A 36 0.97 -4.00 -12.54
C TYR A 36 0.62 -4.28 -14.01
N PHE A 37 1.51 -3.90 -14.92
CA PHE A 37 1.35 -4.02 -16.37
C PHE A 37 2.17 -5.19 -16.89
N ILE A 38 1.58 -6.03 -17.74
CA ILE A 38 2.30 -7.09 -18.44
C ILE A 38 2.74 -6.55 -19.80
N ASP A 39 4.06 -6.44 -19.97
CA ASP A 39 4.67 -5.90 -21.19
C ASP A 39 4.91 -6.99 -22.25
N GLU A 40 5.40 -8.17 -21.82
CA GLU A 40 5.67 -9.31 -22.67
C GLU A 40 5.36 -10.61 -21.90
N GLY A 41 4.98 -11.68 -22.64
CA GLY A 41 4.71 -12.98 -22.03
C GLY A 41 3.43 -13.03 -21.22
N GLU A 42 3.47 -13.76 -20.10
CA GLU A 42 2.31 -13.97 -19.23
C GLU A 42 2.73 -14.07 -17.77
N MET A 43 1.79 -13.72 -16.87
CA MET A 43 2.00 -13.73 -15.43
C MET A 43 0.75 -14.15 -14.69
N GLU A 44 0.88 -15.08 -13.76
CA GLU A 44 -0.15 -15.35 -12.76
C GLU A 44 -0.19 -14.23 -11.74
N VAL A 45 -1.38 -13.67 -11.56
CA VAL A 45 -1.64 -12.60 -10.59
C VAL A 45 -2.73 -13.06 -9.62
N LEU A 46 -2.44 -12.94 -8.34
CA LEU A 46 -3.39 -13.20 -7.25
C LEU A 46 -3.66 -11.88 -6.51
N ILE A 47 -4.93 -11.46 -6.48
CA ILE A 47 -5.37 -10.29 -5.69
C ILE A 47 -6.53 -10.71 -4.81
N ASN A 48 -6.36 -10.66 -3.49
CA ASN A 48 -7.22 -11.33 -2.50
C ASN A 48 -7.38 -12.82 -2.82
N ASP A 49 -8.58 -13.21 -3.22
CA ASP A 49 -8.98 -14.56 -3.62
C ASP A 49 -9.18 -14.70 -5.15
N ARG A 50 -8.93 -13.63 -5.91
CA ARG A 50 -9.07 -13.60 -7.37
C ARG A 50 -7.74 -13.91 -8.04
N ARG A 51 -7.72 -14.91 -8.91
CA ARG A 51 -6.55 -15.30 -9.68
C ARG A 51 -6.81 -15.15 -11.17
N SER A 52 -5.82 -14.62 -11.89
CA SER A 52 -5.84 -14.56 -13.35
C SER A 52 -4.44 -14.80 -13.92
N LEU A 53 -4.38 -15.39 -15.10
CA LEU A 53 -3.19 -15.42 -15.96
C LEU A 53 -3.28 -14.24 -16.93
N LEU A 54 -2.60 -13.15 -16.59
CA LEU A 54 -2.56 -11.95 -17.43
C LEU A 54 -1.50 -12.10 -18.53
N LYS A 55 -1.83 -11.56 -19.71
CA LYS A 55 -0.97 -11.59 -20.90
C LYS A 55 -0.51 -10.19 -21.28
N ALA A 56 0.46 -10.11 -22.20
CA ALA A 56 0.96 -8.84 -22.71
C ALA A 56 -0.16 -7.89 -23.14
N GLY A 57 -0.12 -6.66 -22.64
CA GLY A 57 -1.11 -5.61 -22.84
C GLY A 57 -2.27 -5.62 -21.84
N GLU A 58 -2.24 -6.49 -20.83
CA GLU A 58 -3.21 -6.53 -19.72
C GLU A 58 -2.57 -6.04 -18.42
N MET A 59 -3.38 -5.71 -17.41
CA MET A 59 -2.90 -5.20 -16.14
C MET A 59 -3.75 -5.62 -14.96
N SER A 60 -3.19 -5.47 -13.77
CA SER A 60 -3.91 -5.63 -12.50
C SER A 60 -3.83 -4.37 -11.63
N VAL A 61 -4.79 -4.26 -10.72
CA VAL A 61 -4.93 -3.16 -9.77
C VAL A 61 -5.07 -3.71 -8.36
N ALA A 62 -4.06 -3.50 -7.52
CA ALA A 62 -4.15 -3.78 -6.09
C ALA A 62 -4.42 -2.46 -5.34
N LEU A 63 -5.59 -2.33 -4.72
CA LEU A 63 -5.94 -1.19 -3.89
C LEU A 63 -5.20 -1.24 -2.55
N SER A 64 -5.26 -0.13 -1.80
CA SER A 64 -4.68 -0.04 -0.46
C SER A 64 -5.07 -1.22 0.43
N PHE A 65 -4.09 -1.84 1.06
CA PHE A 65 -4.24 -2.97 1.98
C PHE A 65 -4.84 -4.24 1.36
N VAL A 66 -4.95 -4.31 0.05
CA VAL A 66 -5.42 -5.51 -0.64
C VAL A 66 -4.24 -6.47 -0.83
N PRO A 67 -4.30 -7.71 -0.30
CA PRO A 67 -3.26 -8.71 -0.50
C PRO A 67 -3.11 -9.09 -1.97
N HIS A 68 -1.89 -9.13 -2.45
CA HIS A 68 -1.56 -9.47 -3.83
C HIS A 68 -0.22 -10.18 -3.97
N GLY A 69 -0.06 -10.90 -5.07
CA GLY A 69 1.17 -11.63 -5.39
C GLY A 69 1.26 -11.97 -6.87
N TYR A 70 2.45 -12.24 -7.33
CA TYR A 70 2.79 -12.43 -8.74
C TYR A 70 3.67 -13.67 -8.91
N ALA A 71 3.47 -14.41 -9.99
CA ALA A 71 4.32 -15.53 -10.37
C ALA A 71 4.41 -15.64 -11.89
N THR A 72 5.61 -15.79 -12.41
CA THR A 72 5.85 -16.01 -13.84
C THR A 72 5.90 -17.51 -14.12
N PRO A 73 4.93 -18.09 -14.83
CA PRO A 73 4.94 -19.54 -15.13
C PRO A 73 6.02 -19.93 -16.14
N HIS A 74 6.27 -19.12 -17.16
CA HIS A 74 7.25 -19.39 -18.21
C HIS A 74 8.22 -18.22 -18.40
N SER A 75 7.73 -17.12 -18.98
CA SER A 75 8.49 -15.89 -19.14
C SER A 75 7.59 -14.68 -19.11
N SER A 76 8.05 -13.61 -18.51
CA SER A 76 7.37 -12.33 -18.52
C SER A 76 8.34 -11.16 -18.49
N LYS A 77 7.88 -10.04 -19.05
CA LYS A 77 8.39 -8.71 -18.75
C LYS A 77 7.23 -7.85 -18.29
N SER A 78 7.43 -7.13 -17.24
CA SER A 78 6.40 -6.36 -16.58
C SER A 78 6.90 -5.02 -16.10
N THR A 79 5.99 -4.08 -15.98
CA THR A 79 6.23 -2.79 -15.33
C THR A 79 5.18 -2.59 -14.26
N TYR A 80 5.59 -2.12 -13.08
CA TYR A 80 4.65 -1.77 -12.04
C TYR A 80 4.92 -0.37 -11.50
N ILE A 81 3.85 0.24 -10.98
CA ILE A 81 3.90 1.52 -10.27
C ILE A 81 3.23 1.38 -8.91
N VAL A 82 3.92 1.87 -7.88
CA VAL A 82 3.42 1.93 -6.50
C VAL A 82 3.12 3.39 -6.17
N ILE A 83 1.85 3.69 -5.92
CA ILE A 83 1.34 5.04 -5.71
C ILE A 83 1.04 5.24 -4.22
N PRO A 84 1.76 6.13 -3.52
CA PRO A 84 1.45 6.48 -2.15
C PRO A 84 0.05 7.09 -2.02
N THR A 85 -0.70 6.69 -0.99
CA THR A 85 -2.09 7.14 -0.79
C THR A 85 -2.24 8.64 -0.66
N TYR A 86 -1.23 9.35 -0.09
CA TYR A 86 -1.24 10.81 0.01
C TYR A 86 -1.21 11.55 -1.34
N MET A 87 -0.85 10.86 -2.42
CA MET A 87 -0.86 11.42 -3.78
C MET A 87 -2.22 11.30 -4.47
N CYS A 88 -3.16 10.53 -3.90
CA CYS A 88 -4.47 10.21 -4.51
C CYS A 88 -5.57 10.02 -3.46
N ASN A 89 -5.68 10.95 -2.50
CA ASN A 89 -6.59 10.85 -1.37
C ASN A 89 -8.06 10.67 -1.78
N GLU A 90 -8.52 11.38 -2.82
CA GLU A 90 -9.90 11.31 -3.31
C GLU A 90 -10.21 9.92 -3.89
N PHE A 91 -9.27 9.32 -4.63
CA PHE A 91 -9.43 7.96 -5.14
C PHE A 91 -9.48 6.95 -3.99
N VAL A 92 -8.60 7.09 -2.99
CA VAL A 92 -8.61 6.24 -1.80
C VAL A 92 -9.93 6.38 -1.05
N ALA A 93 -10.45 7.59 -0.87
CA ALA A 93 -11.74 7.83 -0.25
C ALA A 93 -12.90 7.23 -1.05
N ALA A 94 -12.88 7.34 -2.38
CA ALA A 94 -13.91 6.80 -3.26
C ALA A 94 -13.92 5.27 -3.34
N THR A 95 -12.79 4.61 -3.09
CA THR A 95 -12.63 3.15 -3.10
C THR A 95 -12.62 2.52 -1.71
N ARG A 96 -12.60 3.34 -0.65
CA ARG A 96 -12.69 2.90 0.74
C ARG A 96 -13.96 2.07 0.93
N ASP A 97 -13.86 1.00 1.70
CA ASP A 97 -14.97 0.10 2.04
C ASP A 97 -15.63 -0.60 0.84
N LYS A 98 -15.06 -0.47 -0.35
CA LYS A 98 -15.53 -1.17 -1.54
C LYS A 98 -14.67 -2.38 -1.83
N ARG A 99 -15.31 -3.49 -2.13
CA ARG A 99 -14.62 -4.67 -2.66
C ARG A 99 -14.67 -4.62 -4.18
N VAL A 100 -13.50 -4.72 -4.80
CA VAL A 100 -13.40 -4.82 -6.26
C VAL A 100 -13.81 -6.23 -6.68
N GLU A 101 -14.78 -6.34 -7.57
CA GLU A 101 -15.27 -7.60 -8.09
C GLU A 101 -14.23 -8.23 -9.04
N ASN A 102 -13.68 -7.41 -9.94
CA ASN A 102 -12.62 -7.83 -10.84
C ASN A 102 -11.46 -6.82 -10.84
N PRO A 103 -10.29 -7.16 -10.26
CA PRO A 103 -9.13 -6.29 -10.22
C PRO A 103 -8.25 -6.36 -11.47
N PHE A 104 -8.69 -7.03 -12.54
CA PHE A 104 -7.92 -7.23 -13.75
C PHE A 104 -8.53 -6.45 -14.91
N ILE A 105 -7.71 -5.78 -15.71
CA ILE A 105 -8.12 -5.01 -16.88
C ILE A 105 -7.54 -5.68 -18.14
N TYR A 106 -8.42 -6.23 -18.96
CA TYR A 106 -8.07 -7.00 -20.17
C TYR A 106 -8.15 -6.17 -21.45
N ASP A 107 -8.85 -5.02 -21.44
CA ASP A 107 -8.94 -4.15 -22.60
C ASP A 107 -7.63 -3.44 -22.88
N LYS A 108 -6.88 -3.97 -23.85
CA LYS A 108 -5.56 -3.48 -24.23
C LYS A 108 -5.52 -2.00 -24.65
N LYS A 109 -6.64 -1.48 -25.20
CA LYS A 109 -6.72 -0.06 -25.58
C LYS A 109 -6.74 0.83 -24.32
N THR A 110 -7.54 0.48 -23.34
CA THR A 110 -7.59 1.18 -22.05
C THR A 110 -6.26 1.06 -21.31
N VAL A 111 -5.67 -0.14 -21.25
CA VAL A 111 -4.35 -0.34 -20.63
C VAL A 111 -3.27 0.51 -21.30
N ALA A 112 -3.27 0.61 -22.64
CA ALA A 112 -2.32 1.46 -23.36
C ALA A 112 -2.49 2.95 -23.04
N ARG A 113 -3.73 3.43 -22.88
CA ARG A 113 -4.02 4.81 -22.44
C ARG A 113 -3.55 5.07 -21.01
N ILE A 114 -3.81 4.15 -20.09
CA ILE A 114 -3.33 4.24 -18.71
C ILE A 114 -1.80 4.26 -18.70
N ARG A 115 -1.16 3.39 -19.49
CA ARG A 115 0.29 3.33 -19.63
C ARG A 115 0.91 4.61 -20.18
N SER A 116 0.25 5.30 -21.11
CA SER A 116 0.76 6.56 -21.64
C SER A 116 0.91 7.64 -20.55
N CYS A 117 0.04 7.67 -19.56
CA CYS A 117 0.18 8.56 -18.41
C CYS A 117 1.42 8.21 -17.58
N LEU A 118 1.74 6.92 -17.39
CA LEU A 118 2.97 6.49 -16.72
C LEU A 118 4.22 6.96 -17.48
N GLU A 119 4.23 6.84 -18.79
CA GLU A 119 5.37 7.32 -19.60
C GLU A 119 5.53 8.85 -19.54
N MET A 120 4.42 9.58 -19.51
CA MET A 120 4.46 11.05 -19.33
C MET A 120 5.04 11.43 -17.95
N MET A 121 4.81 10.66 -16.92
CA MET A 121 5.40 10.91 -15.59
C MET A 121 6.91 10.62 -15.51
N LYS A 122 7.47 9.90 -16.47
CA LYS A 122 8.91 9.60 -16.52
C LYS A 122 9.73 10.68 -17.25
N ARG A 123 9.08 11.71 -17.82
CA ARG A 123 9.77 12.77 -18.54
C ARG A 123 10.72 13.52 -17.61
N GLU A 124 11.86 13.92 -18.15
CA GLU A 124 12.79 14.82 -17.46
C GLU A 124 12.12 16.19 -17.20
N GLY A 125 12.37 16.75 -16.02
CA GLY A 125 11.86 18.07 -15.63
C GLY A 125 10.38 18.12 -15.22
N ILE A 126 9.66 17.00 -15.19
CA ILE A 126 8.27 16.98 -14.73
C ILE A 126 8.17 17.36 -13.24
N ASN A 127 7.31 18.32 -12.91
CA ASN A 127 7.06 18.73 -11.52
C ASN A 127 6.03 17.84 -10.79
N ASP A 128 5.96 17.97 -9.47
CA ASP A 128 5.10 17.12 -8.65
C ASP A 128 3.60 17.35 -8.86
N VAL A 129 3.18 18.56 -9.24
CA VAL A 129 1.77 18.87 -9.55
C VAL A 129 1.36 18.13 -10.82
N GLU A 130 2.20 18.17 -11.84
CA GLU A 130 1.98 17.48 -13.11
C GLU A 130 1.95 15.96 -12.93
N LYS A 131 2.88 15.38 -12.12
CA LYS A 131 2.85 13.96 -11.75
C LYS A 131 1.54 13.57 -11.09
N ARG A 132 1.04 14.36 -10.13
CA ARG A 132 -0.26 14.13 -9.50
C ARG A 132 -1.40 14.18 -10.51
N GLY A 133 -1.38 15.11 -11.46
CA GLY A 133 -2.34 15.20 -12.55
C GLY A 133 -2.43 13.89 -13.34
N TYR A 134 -1.30 13.33 -13.76
CA TYR A 134 -1.27 12.04 -14.47
C TYR A 134 -1.73 10.88 -13.60
N ILE A 135 -1.39 10.86 -12.30
CA ILE A 135 -1.90 9.86 -11.37
C ILE A 135 -3.43 9.89 -11.32
N TYR A 136 -4.03 11.07 -11.18
CA TYR A 136 -5.50 11.19 -11.15
C TYR A 136 -6.16 10.80 -12.47
N VAL A 137 -5.55 11.13 -13.61
CA VAL A 137 -6.05 10.69 -14.92
C VAL A 137 -6.00 9.17 -15.04
N MET A 138 -4.89 8.53 -14.65
CA MET A 138 -4.78 7.05 -14.63
C MET A 138 -5.84 6.42 -13.73
N LEU A 139 -5.96 6.91 -12.51
CA LEU A 139 -6.88 6.35 -11.51
C LEU A 139 -8.35 6.60 -11.91
N GLY A 140 -8.67 7.70 -12.58
CA GLY A 140 -9.98 7.95 -13.17
C GLY A 140 -10.33 6.91 -14.22
N MET A 141 -9.44 6.65 -15.17
CA MET A 141 -9.65 5.59 -16.18
C MET A 141 -9.78 4.20 -15.53
N ILE A 142 -9.05 3.93 -14.46
CA ILE A 142 -9.16 2.68 -13.69
C ILE A 142 -10.54 2.59 -13.01
N MET A 143 -11.04 3.68 -12.43
CA MET A 143 -12.39 3.71 -11.81
C MET A 143 -13.48 3.32 -12.81
N ASP A 144 -13.35 3.73 -14.05
CA ASP A 144 -14.31 3.36 -15.11
C ASP A 144 -14.25 1.86 -15.50
N CYS A 145 -13.10 1.21 -15.21
CA CYS A 145 -12.91 -0.22 -15.51
C CYS A 145 -13.27 -1.14 -14.33
N LEU A 146 -13.22 -0.61 -13.09
CA LEU A 146 -13.46 -1.42 -11.92
C LEU A 146 -14.97 -1.56 -11.65
N SER A 147 -15.42 -2.81 -11.53
CA SER A 147 -16.72 -3.12 -10.93
C SER A 147 -16.54 -3.35 -9.43
N PHE A 148 -17.48 -2.80 -8.65
CA PHE A 148 -17.50 -2.97 -7.20
C PHE A 148 -18.71 -3.84 -6.82
N GLU A 149 -18.50 -4.78 -5.90
CA GLU A 149 -19.58 -5.59 -5.36
C GLU A 149 -20.69 -4.68 -4.79
N SER A 150 -21.93 -4.97 -5.16
CA SER A 150 -23.08 -4.24 -4.62
C SER A 150 -23.27 -4.57 -3.14
N SER A 151 -23.63 -3.58 -2.35
CA SER A 151 -23.83 -3.71 -0.90
C SER A 151 -24.89 -4.74 -0.47
N SER A 152 -25.72 -5.22 -1.39
CA SER A 152 -26.75 -6.25 -1.12
C SER A 152 -26.21 -7.70 -1.15
N THR A 153 -25.03 -7.95 -1.73
CA THR A 153 -24.37 -9.26 -1.78
C THR A 153 -23.03 -9.31 -1.05
N SER A 154 -22.55 -8.16 -0.60
CA SER A 154 -21.28 -8.02 0.09
C SER A 154 -21.37 -8.66 1.48
N LEU A 155 -20.66 -9.75 1.70
CA LEU A 155 -20.08 -10.04 3.01
C LEU A 155 -19.39 -8.74 3.46
N ALA A 156 -19.79 -8.20 4.62
CA ALA A 156 -19.20 -6.98 5.18
C ALA A 156 -17.67 -6.99 5.03
N PRO A 157 -17.00 -5.85 4.76
CA PRO A 157 -15.55 -5.80 4.59
C PRO A 157 -14.88 -6.66 5.65
N GLU A 158 -14.00 -7.56 5.24
CA GLU A 158 -13.37 -8.52 6.15
C GLU A 158 -12.79 -7.76 7.36
N LEU A 159 -12.94 -8.30 8.57
CA LEU A 159 -12.45 -7.68 9.80
C LEU A 159 -11.00 -7.20 9.67
N SER A 160 -10.18 -7.90 8.90
CA SER A 160 -8.80 -7.52 8.58
C SER A 160 -8.70 -6.14 7.92
N SER A 161 -9.48 -5.88 6.89
CA SER A 161 -9.49 -4.59 6.18
C SER A 161 -9.98 -3.46 7.07
N LYS A 162 -11.01 -3.72 7.89
CA LYS A 162 -11.52 -2.75 8.87
C LYS A 162 -10.48 -2.39 9.93
N ILE A 163 -9.72 -3.37 10.43
CA ILE A 163 -8.63 -3.13 11.40
C ILE A 163 -7.53 -2.28 10.77
N LEU A 164 -7.09 -2.60 9.54
CA LEU A 164 -6.05 -1.84 8.85
C LEU A 164 -6.48 -0.39 8.62
N LEU A 165 -7.72 -0.19 8.17
CA LEU A 165 -8.30 1.14 7.97
C LEU A 165 -8.36 1.93 9.27
N TYR A 166 -8.92 1.34 10.34
CA TYR A 166 -9.00 1.98 11.65
C TYR A 166 -7.63 2.43 12.17
N ILE A 167 -6.60 1.58 12.02
CA ILE A 167 -5.24 1.93 12.40
C ILE A 167 -4.71 3.08 11.55
N SER A 168 -4.93 3.06 10.24
CA SER A 168 -4.45 4.11 9.33
C SER A 168 -5.05 5.49 9.64
N GLU A 169 -6.24 5.53 10.19
CA GLU A 169 -6.92 6.77 10.59
C GLU A 169 -6.56 7.25 12.00
N ASN A 170 -6.18 6.32 12.88
CA ASN A 170 -6.04 6.61 14.32
C ASN A 170 -4.63 6.44 14.89
N TYR A 171 -3.62 6.04 14.09
CA TYR A 171 -2.26 5.76 14.61
C TYR A 171 -1.62 6.95 15.34
N LYS A 172 -1.96 8.18 14.98
CA LYS A 172 -1.46 9.42 15.61
C LYS A 172 -1.97 9.63 17.02
N SER A 173 -3.19 9.16 17.32
CA SER A 173 -3.85 9.35 18.63
C SER A 173 -3.30 8.43 19.74
N GLY A 174 -2.15 7.80 19.53
CA GLY A 174 -1.55 6.94 20.55
C GLY A 174 -2.23 5.59 20.72
N ILE A 175 -3.02 5.11 19.75
CA ILE A 175 -3.75 3.85 19.85
C ILE A 175 -2.87 2.67 20.22
N THR A 176 -3.46 1.73 20.97
CA THR A 176 -2.86 0.47 21.40
C THR A 176 -3.64 -0.71 20.82
N PRO A 177 -3.11 -1.94 20.85
CA PRO A 177 -3.89 -3.13 20.53
C PRO A 177 -5.18 -3.28 21.36
N GLY A 178 -5.18 -2.78 22.60
CA GLY A 178 -6.38 -2.74 23.45
C GLY A 178 -7.45 -1.85 22.88
N ASN A 179 -7.12 -0.62 22.45
CA ASN A 179 -8.08 0.30 21.83
C ASN A 179 -8.64 -0.26 20.52
N VAL A 180 -7.81 -0.91 19.69
CA VAL A 180 -8.27 -1.59 18.48
C VAL A 180 -9.28 -2.70 18.83
N ALA A 181 -8.97 -3.51 19.82
CA ALA A 181 -9.85 -4.61 20.24
C ALA A 181 -11.20 -4.09 20.79
N GLU A 182 -11.16 -3.07 21.64
CA GLU A 182 -12.34 -2.40 22.19
C GLU A 182 -13.24 -1.83 21.07
N HIS A 183 -12.64 -1.12 20.10
CA HIS A 183 -13.39 -0.54 18.97
C HIS A 183 -14.17 -1.59 18.18
N PHE A 184 -13.63 -2.78 18.00
CA PHE A 184 -14.29 -3.86 17.25
C PHE A 184 -15.09 -4.84 18.12
N GLY A 185 -15.19 -4.60 19.44
CA GLY A 185 -15.95 -5.46 20.36
C GLY A 185 -15.30 -6.82 20.64
N TYR A 186 -13.97 -6.93 20.55
CA TYR A 186 -13.23 -8.17 20.80
C TYR A 186 -12.27 -8.02 21.98
N SER A 187 -11.80 -9.16 22.51
CA SER A 187 -10.68 -9.13 23.43
C SER A 187 -9.35 -8.81 22.71
N GLN A 188 -8.43 -8.16 23.43
CA GLN A 188 -7.10 -7.85 22.88
C GLN A 188 -6.36 -9.12 22.40
N SER A 189 -6.48 -10.22 23.13
CA SER A 189 -5.87 -11.50 22.76
C SER A 189 -6.45 -12.05 21.45
N HIS A 190 -7.77 -11.91 21.25
CA HIS A 190 -8.43 -12.34 20.00
C HIS A 190 -7.92 -11.52 18.81
N ILE A 191 -8.02 -10.19 18.87
CA ILE A 191 -7.57 -9.30 17.79
C ILE A 191 -6.09 -9.50 17.48
N SER A 192 -5.22 -9.61 18.50
CA SER A 192 -3.78 -9.80 18.29
C SER A 192 -3.46 -11.12 17.60
N ARG A 193 -4.12 -12.23 18.00
CA ARG A 193 -3.96 -13.53 17.33
C ARG A 193 -4.53 -13.52 15.92
N TYR A 194 -5.74 -12.98 15.74
CA TYR A 194 -6.37 -12.83 14.43
C TYR A 194 -5.48 -12.06 13.47
N PHE A 195 -4.99 -10.86 13.88
CA PHE A 195 -4.14 -10.01 13.07
C PHE A 195 -2.83 -10.72 12.69
N LYS A 196 -2.16 -11.36 13.67
CA LYS A 196 -0.92 -12.11 13.41
C LYS A 196 -1.15 -13.31 12.48
N SER A 197 -2.26 -14.05 12.64
CA SER A 197 -2.59 -15.19 11.77
C SER A 197 -2.90 -14.75 10.34
N ARG A 198 -3.47 -13.56 10.15
CA ARG A 198 -3.86 -13.05 8.83
C ARG A 198 -2.69 -12.39 8.09
N PHE A 199 -1.85 -11.65 8.80
CA PHE A 199 -0.85 -10.76 8.22
C PHE A 199 0.61 -11.12 8.54
N ASN A 200 0.84 -12.19 9.27
CA ASN A 200 2.17 -12.65 9.70
C ASN A 200 3.02 -11.59 10.43
N VAL A 201 2.39 -10.53 10.93
CA VAL A 201 3.00 -9.45 11.70
C VAL A 201 2.17 -9.17 12.95
N THR A 202 2.81 -8.79 14.06
CA THR A 202 2.05 -8.42 15.27
C THR A 202 1.39 -7.05 15.08
N LEU A 203 0.21 -6.87 15.70
CA LEU A 203 -0.52 -5.59 15.66
C LEU A 203 0.34 -4.43 16.19
N VAL A 204 1.13 -4.67 17.26
CA VAL A 204 2.07 -3.68 17.80
C VAL A 204 3.11 -3.28 16.76
N LYS A 205 3.74 -4.27 16.09
CA LYS A 205 4.75 -4.00 15.05
C LYS A 205 4.16 -3.21 13.90
N TYR A 206 2.95 -3.58 13.45
CA TYR A 206 2.25 -2.88 12.36
C TYR A 206 2.01 -1.40 12.71
N ILE A 207 1.40 -1.12 13.88
CA ILE A 207 1.17 0.26 14.36
C ILE A 207 2.49 1.05 14.43
N THR A 208 3.55 0.41 14.95
CA THR A 208 4.88 1.02 15.06
C THR A 208 5.44 1.40 13.69
N VAL A 209 5.34 0.52 12.70
CA VAL A 209 5.83 0.78 11.33
C VAL A 209 5.08 1.96 10.69
N ILE A 210 3.76 2.03 10.84
CA ILE A 210 2.96 3.15 10.32
C ILE A 210 3.38 4.48 10.97
N ARG A 211 3.62 4.49 12.28
CA ARG A 211 4.14 5.68 12.99
C ARG A 211 5.53 6.10 12.53
N LEU A 212 6.45 5.13 12.36
CA LEU A 212 7.79 5.40 11.85
C LEU A 212 7.74 6.00 10.44
N LYS A 213 6.90 5.45 9.56
CA LYS A 213 6.66 5.98 8.22
C LYS A 213 6.25 7.46 8.26
N ASN A 214 5.26 7.81 9.08
CA ASN A 214 4.82 9.21 9.21
C ASN A 214 5.92 10.11 9.79
N ALA A 215 6.66 9.66 10.79
CA ALA A 215 7.77 10.42 11.38
C ALA A 215 8.86 10.71 10.33
N ILE A 216 9.20 9.74 9.50
CA ILE A 216 10.17 9.90 8.39
C ILE A 216 9.66 10.93 7.38
N LEU A 217 8.38 10.89 7.01
CA LEU A 217 7.78 11.89 6.12
C LEU A 217 7.92 13.31 6.66
N LEU A 218 7.52 13.50 7.93
CA LEU A 218 7.63 14.80 8.59
C LEU A 218 9.09 15.28 8.70
N MET A 219 10.04 14.37 8.94
CA MET A 219 11.46 14.71 8.95
C MET A 219 11.96 15.13 7.56
N HIS A 220 11.49 14.49 6.48
CA HIS A 220 11.85 14.88 5.10
C HIS A 220 11.30 16.25 4.69
N GLU A 221 10.19 16.69 5.26
CA GLU A 221 9.67 18.05 5.03
C GLU A 221 10.62 19.13 5.57
N GLY A 222 11.49 18.80 6.51
CA GLY A 222 12.49 19.70 7.07
C GLY A 222 11.95 20.87 7.90
N LYS A 223 10.62 20.89 8.16
CA LYS A 223 9.94 21.99 8.87
C LYS A 223 10.02 21.89 10.40
N HIS A 224 10.27 20.69 10.91
CA HIS A 224 10.15 20.37 12.33
C HIS A 224 11.34 19.55 12.82
N ASN A 225 11.63 19.65 14.11
CA ASN A 225 12.65 18.80 14.73
C ASN A 225 12.17 17.36 14.91
N THR A 226 13.10 16.45 15.15
CA THR A 226 12.83 15.01 15.31
C THR A 226 11.83 14.72 16.45
N THR A 227 11.85 15.52 17.52
CA THR A 227 10.95 15.36 18.67
C THR A 227 9.51 15.60 18.24
N TYR A 228 9.25 16.71 17.54
CA TYR A 228 7.93 17.00 17.00
C TYR A 228 7.47 15.89 16.05
N CYS A 229 8.33 15.48 15.11
CA CYS A 229 7.98 14.43 14.14
C CYS A 229 7.60 13.11 14.81
N ALA A 230 8.30 12.72 15.86
CA ALA A 230 8.01 11.50 16.62
C ALA A 230 6.68 11.59 17.39
N LEU A 231 6.44 12.66 18.13
CA LEU A 231 5.23 12.83 18.93
C LEU A 231 4.00 13.00 18.04
N GLU A 232 4.09 13.79 16.99
CA GLU A 232 3.01 13.98 15.99
C GLU A 232 2.68 12.69 15.22
N SER A 233 3.60 11.75 15.19
CA SER A 233 3.38 10.41 14.62
C SER A 233 2.78 9.41 15.61
N GLY A 234 2.42 9.83 16.83
CA GLY A 234 1.76 9.01 17.82
C GLY A 234 2.69 8.21 18.73
N PHE A 235 4.00 8.51 18.79
CA PHE A 235 4.87 7.93 19.80
C PHE A 235 4.66 8.65 21.14
N SER A 236 4.53 7.87 22.23
CA SER A 236 4.30 8.39 23.58
C SER A 236 5.57 9.02 24.19
N SER A 237 6.76 8.70 23.67
CA SER A 237 8.02 9.25 24.15
C SER A 237 9.14 9.10 23.14
N MET A 238 10.17 9.94 23.25
CA MET A 238 11.38 9.85 22.43
C MET A 238 12.13 8.54 22.64
N ARG A 239 12.12 8.01 23.87
CA ARG A 239 12.75 6.70 24.17
C ARG A 239 12.10 5.58 23.35
N THR A 240 10.76 5.56 23.28
CA THR A 240 10.03 4.56 22.50
C THR A 240 10.29 4.73 21.01
N PHE A 241 10.33 5.97 20.53
CA PHE A 241 10.64 6.29 19.14
C PHE A 241 12.05 5.84 18.73
N TYR A 242 13.10 6.23 19.48
CA TYR A 242 14.47 5.85 19.11
C TYR A 242 14.69 4.35 19.14
N ARG A 243 14.12 3.64 20.13
CA ARG A 243 14.18 2.18 20.19
C ARG A 243 13.51 1.57 18.96
N ALA A 244 12.29 1.97 18.66
CA ALA A 244 11.54 1.44 17.50
C ALA A 244 12.25 1.75 16.18
N PHE A 245 12.84 2.95 16.06
CA PHE A 245 13.59 3.36 14.87
C PHE A 245 14.85 2.51 14.68
N TYR A 246 15.60 2.29 15.75
CA TYR A 246 16.82 1.46 15.70
C TYR A 246 16.49 -0.02 15.42
N ASP A 247 15.46 -0.56 16.06
CA ASP A 247 14.98 -1.93 15.84
C ASP A 247 14.55 -2.16 14.39
N GLU A 248 14.08 -1.11 13.68
CA GLU A 248 13.60 -1.19 12.31
C GLU A 248 14.70 -0.94 11.29
N PHE A 249 15.56 0.07 11.49
CA PHE A 249 16.50 0.57 10.49
C PHE A 249 17.97 0.30 10.83
N GLY A 250 18.27 -0.19 12.02
CA GLY A 250 19.65 -0.44 12.48
C GLY A 250 20.50 0.81 12.66
N CYS A 251 19.90 2.00 12.63
CA CYS A 251 20.62 3.28 12.79
C CYS A 251 19.72 4.32 13.45
N SER A 252 20.31 5.45 13.84
CA SER A 252 19.56 6.59 14.38
C SER A 252 18.79 7.35 13.29
N PRO A 253 17.72 8.10 13.63
CA PRO A 253 17.02 8.97 12.68
C PRO A 253 17.94 9.94 11.95
N LYS A 254 18.91 10.53 12.65
CA LYS A 254 19.88 11.46 12.06
C LYS A 254 20.77 10.78 11.01
N GLU A 255 21.29 9.60 11.32
CA GLU A 255 22.09 8.81 10.37
C GLU A 255 21.29 8.38 9.16
N TYR A 256 20.02 7.99 9.37
CA TYR A 256 19.10 7.60 8.30
C TYR A 256 18.84 8.76 7.32
N MET A 257 18.56 9.95 7.85
CA MET A 257 18.32 11.14 7.04
C MET A 257 19.55 11.63 6.27
N ASN A 258 20.76 11.39 6.80
CA ASN A 258 22.02 11.76 6.13
C ASN A 258 22.46 10.77 5.04
N LYS A 259 21.89 9.56 4.98
CA LYS A 259 22.22 8.52 3.96
C LYS A 259 21.43 8.66 2.65
N LYS A 260 20.47 9.57 2.60
CA LYS A 260 19.66 9.88 1.42
C LYS A 260 19.95 11.29 0.93
#